data_e24eb7b5f73abdfcff6c7b51c15e5cad
#
_entry.id   e24eb7b5f73abdfcff6c7b51c15e5cad
#
_cell.length_a   1.000
_cell.length_b   1.000
_cell.length_c   1.000
_cell.angle_alpha   90.00
_cell.angle_beta   90.00
_cell.angle_gamma   90.00
#
_symmetry.space_group_name_H-M   'P 1'
#
loop_
_entity.id
_entity.type
_entity.pdbx_description
1 polymer ?
#
loop_
_entity_poly.entity_id
_entity_poly.type
_entity_poly.pdbx_seq_one_letter_code
_entity_poly.pdbx_strand_id
1 'polypeptide(L)'
;MGKEIKIVLPKLGESIVSATVVKWFKQVGDFVQEEELLLEVTTDKVNSEIPSTVSGVLAQIVALPDEEIQVGETLAIIVTGEASGQEREKVDLASKQEEFTSKQDKSSFFSPVVIRVALENGLSMSELETLEGSGLGGRVSKQDVERYLLKKGKKDLNSSKESYESIEKIKMSTMRKAIAENMVKSFYEAPHASLITEVDVTDIVKYLEKEKESFFKRHGFKITLTSFIAQAIAQAVLEFPLINSSLDDDTILMKKFVNLGIAVSVDQGIMVPVIKDCHKLNLEQIAKTLSELALKARNGELKVIDTKEGTITMTNFGMTGTLMGIPIIRFPEVAIVGIGALAKRVVVLKDDTFGVRSMIYISLTFDHRVIDGIYGCNFLSSLKKHIENSIV
;
A
#
# COMPACT_ATOMS: atom_id res chain seq x y z
N MET A 1 25.51 -0.47 45.24
CA MET A 1 25.25 -1.50 44.17
C MET A 1 23.82 -1.23 43.69
N GLY A 2 23.62 -0.79 42.44
CA GLY A 2 22.30 -0.60 41.87
C GLY A 2 21.56 -1.94 41.76
N LYS A 3 20.26 -1.95 42.02
CA LYS A 3 19.42 -3.14 41.89
C LYS A 3 18.93 -3.23 40.45
N GLU A 4 19.22 -4.33 39.78
CA GLU A 4 18.67 -4.62 38.46
C GLU A 4 17.18 -5.01 38.57
N ILE A 5 16.34 -4.32 37.85
CA ILE A 5 14.89 -4.60 37.78
C ILE A 5 14.54 -4.90 36.32
N LYS A 6 13.89 -6.06 36.12
CA LYS A 6 13.40 -6.47 34.82
C LYS A 6 12.02 -5.85 34.54
N ILE A 7 11.89 -5.19 33.44
CA ILE A 7 10.59 -4.74 32.91
C ILE A 7 10.06 -5.86 32.04
N VAL A 8 8.88 -6.35 32.37
CA VAL A 8 8.21 -7.45 31.65
C VAL A 8 6.97 -6.97 30.95
N LEU A 9 6.55 -7.67 29.89
CA LEU A 9 5.31 -7.38 29.19
C LEU A 9 4.11 -7.64 30.12
N PRO A 10 3.33 -6.59 30.48
CA PRO A 10 2.16 -6.76 31.34
C PRO A 10 1.01 -7.44 30.58
N LYS A 11 -0.02 -7.90 31.31
CA LYS A 11 -1.28 -8.36 30.69
C LYS A 11 -2.04 -7.17 30.10
N LEU A 12 -2.15 -7.13 28.78
CA LEU A 12 -2.82 -6.05 28.04
C LEU A 12 -4.32 -6.30 27.82
N GLY A 13 -4.84 -7.43 28.31
CA GLY A 13 -6.26 -7.84 28.25
C GLY A 13 -6.45 -9.32 28.61
N GLU A 14 -7.71 -9.75 28.82
CA GLU A 14 -8.01 -11.13 29.25
C GLU A 14 -7.66 -12.23 28.23
N SER A 15 -7.58 -11.88 26.93
CA SER A 15 -7.34 -12.83 25.84
C SER A 15 -6.00 -12.64 25.12
N ILE A 16 -5.17 -11.68 25.55
CA ILE A 16 -3.90 -11.34 24.89
C ILE A 16 -2.77 -12.15 25.53
N VAL A 17 -2.10 -12.98 24.75
CA VAL A 17 -1.00 -13.85 25.17
C VAL A 17 0.38 -13.38 24.69
N SER A 18 0.42 -12.57 23.59
CA SER A 18 1.65 -12.00 23.02
C SER A 18 1.41 -10.60 22.44
N ALA A 19 2.48 -9.85 22.24
CA ALA A 19 2.48 -8.55 21.56
C ALA A 19 3.77 -8.36 20.79
N THR A 20 3.74 -7.61 19.68
CA THR A 20 4.92 -7.28 18.87
C THR A 20 5.43 -5.89 19.22
N VAL A 21 6.73 -5.73 19.43
CA VAL A 21 7.35 -4.43 19.70
C VAL A 21 7.34 -3.57 18.45
N VAL A 22 6.70 -2.39 18.52
CA VAL A 22 6.65 -1.45 17.38
C VAL A 22 7.87 -0.54 17.39
N LYS A 23 8.11 0.13 18.51
CA LYS A 23 9.25 1.05 18.66
C LYS A 23 9.60 1.29 20.12
N TRP A 24 10.86 1.68 20.36
CA TRP A 24 11.36 2.17 21.64
C TRP A 24 11.41 3.69 21.64
N PHE A 25 10.97 4.31 22.75
CA PHE A 25 11.08 5.75 22.97
C PHE A 25 12.36 6.15 23.69
N LYS A 26 13.05 5.18 24.29
CA LYS A 26 14.28 5.34 25.06
C LYS A 26 15.39 4.44 24.53
N GLN A 27 16.64 4.88 24.74
CA GLN A 27 17.85 4.14 24.35
C GLN A 27 18.60 3.61 25.57
N VAL A 28 19.43 2.61 25.37
CA VAL A 28 20.32 2.09 26.43
C VAL A 28 21.23 3.23 26.92
N GLY A 29 21.23 3.45 28.24
CA GLY A 29 21.92 4.53 28.89
C GLY A 29 21.04 5.72 29.29
N ASP A 30 19.80 5.80 28.79
CA ASP A 30 18.89 6.87 29.16
C ASP A 30 18.35 6.67 30.59
N PHE A 31 18.18 7.80 31.30
CA PHE A 31 17.47 7.81 32.57
C PHE A 31 15.96 7.82 32.30
N VAL A 32 15.23 6.98 32.99
CA VAL A 32 13.78 6.81 32.89
C VAL A 32 13.15 7.05 34.25
N GLN A 33 12.05 7.79 34.28
CA GLN A 33 11.23 7.97 35.47
C GLN A 33 10.15 6.88 35.57
N GLU A 34 9.66 6.62 36.77
CA GLU A 34 8.50 5.78 36.96
C GLU A 34 7.28 6.38 36.23
N GLU A 35 6.50 5.54 35.54
CA GLU A 35 5.40 5.90 34.63
C GLU A 35 5.81 6.59 33.30
N GLU A 36 7.09 6.78 33.04
CA GLU A 36 7.55 7.32 31.75
C GLU A 36 7.49 6.24 30.67
N LEU A 37 7.01 6.62 29.45
CA LEU A 37 6.84 5.71 28.32
C LEU A 37 8.17 5.14 27.84
N LEU A 38 8.28 3.82 27.77
CA LEU A 38 9.46 3.09 27.31
C LEU A 38 9.36 2.66 25.85
N LEU A 39 8.27 2.00 25.50
CA LEU A 39 8.08 1.43 24.16
C LEU A 39 6.58 1.33 23.82
N GLU A 40 6.31 1.18 22.52
CA GLU A 40 4.99 0.88 21.98
C GLU A 40 4.96 -0.57 21.50
N VAL A 41 3.90 -1.30 21.84
CA VAL A 41 3.66 -2.67 21.39
C VAL A 41 2.31 -2.74 20.67
N THR A 42 2.19 -3.63 19.69
CA THR A 42 0.94 -3.91 18.98
C THR A 42 0.48 -5.34 19.28
N THR A 43 -0.82 -5.50 19.46
CA THR A 43 -1.48 -6.79 19.57
C THR A 43 -2.40 -7.00 18.36
N ASP A 44 -3.06 -8.14 18.27
CA ASP A 44 -4.07 -8.43 17.23
C ASP A 44 -5.27 -7.47 17.23
N LYS A 45 -5.44 -6.66 18.31
CA LYS A 45 -6.61 -5.80 18.49
C LYS A 45 -6.31 -4.34 18.74
N VAL A 46 -5.20 -4.01 19.42
CA VAL A 46 -4.91 -2.63 19.88
C VAL A 46 -3.42 -2.40 19.98
N ASN A 47 -2.99 -1.17 19.70
CA ASN A 47 -1.66 -0.67 20.07
C ASN A 47 -1.69 -0.19 21.51
N SER A 48 -0.67 -0.53 22.29
CA SER A 48 -0.54 -0.18 23.70
C SER A 48 0.84 0.38 23.98
N GLU A 49 0.90 1.40 24.81
CA GLU A 49 2.14 2.00 25.30
C GLU A 49 2.52 1.38 26.64
N ILE A 50 3.78 1.00 26.81
CA ILE A 50 4.30 0.38 28.04
C ILE A 50 5.15 1.40 28.80
N PRO A 51 4.69 1.87 29.96
CA PRO A 51 5.45 2.74 30.84
C PRO A 51 6.46 1.97 31.70
N SER A 52 7.46 2.67 32.21
CA SER A 52 8.41 2.13 33.20
C SER A 52 7.73 1.92 34.56
N THR A 53 7.97 0.80 35.19
CA THR A 53 7.49 0.53 36.54
C THR A 53 8.42 1.05 37.64
N VAL A 54 9.58 1.61 37.29
CA VAL A 54 10.60 2.10 38.23
C VAL A 54 11.41 3.22 37.61
N SER A 55 11.97 4.09 38.45
CA SER A 55 12.95 5.09 38.02
C SER A 55 14.37 4.52 38.07
N GLY A 56 15.13 4.75 36.99
CA GLY A 56 16.52 4.26 36.89
C GLY A 56 17.13 4.49 35.51
N VAL A 57 18.30 3.91 35.27
CA VAL A 57 18.97 3.96 33.98
C VAL A 57 18.62 2.69 33.20
N LEU A 58 18.20 2.84 31.94
CA LEU A 58 17.94 1.71 31.03
C LEU A 58 19.29 1.03 30.69
N ALA A 59 19.57 -0.10 31.34
CA ALA A 59 20.86 -0.79 31.20
C ALA A 59 20.90 -1.67 29.94
N GLN A 60 19.79 -2.31 29.59
CA GLN A 60 19.73 -3.21 28.45
C GLN A 60 18.31 -3.28 27.88
N ILE A 61 18.20 -3.26 26.55
CA ILE A 61 17.00 -3.61 25.79
C ILE A 61 17.14 -5.08 25.40
N VAL A 62 16.16 -5.91 25.76
CA VAL A 62 16.13 -7.35 25.47
C VAL A 62 15.26 -7.62 24.25
N ALA A 63 14.07 -6.98 24.19
CA ALA A 63 13.12 -7.12 23.10
C ALA A 63 13.45 -6.14 21.96
N LEU A 64 13.72 -6.63 20.75
CA LEU A 64 14.01 -5.79 19.58
C LEU A 64 12.74 -5.34 18.88
N PRO A 65 12.77 -4.23 18.10
CA PRO A 65 11.67 -3.85 17.21
C PRO A 65 11.31 -5.01 16.26
N ASP A 66 9.99 -5.16 15.98
CA ASP A 66 9.41 -6.23 15.17
C ASP A 66 9.48 -7.64 15.78
N GLU A 67 9.89 -7.78 17.03
CA GLU A 67 9.92 -9.05 17.75
C GLU A 67 8.61 -9.30 18.50
N GLU A 68 8.08 -10.53 18.41
CA GLU A 68 6.89 -10.98 19.15
C GLU A 68 7.29 -11.51 20.53
N ILE A 69 6.74 -10.93 21.59
CA ILE A 69 7.06 -11.20 23.00
C ILE A 69 5.83 -11.69 23.72
N GLN A 70 5.97 -12.73 24.57
CA GLN A 70 4.87 -13.27 25.36
C GLN A 70 4.65 -12.47 26.65
N VAL A 71 3.41 -12.46 27.13
CA VAL A 71 3.07 -11.82 28.42
C VAL A 71 3.90 -12.43 29.54
N GLY A 72 4.63 -11.57 30.28
CA GLY A 72 5.53 -11.97 31.36
C GLY A 72 7.00 -12.12 30.94
N GLU A 73 7.33 -12.06 29.65
CA GLU A 73 8.72 -12.04 29.18
C GLU A 73 9.39 -10.67 29.41
N THR A 74 10.72 -10.68 29.50
CA THR A 74 11.51 -9.48 29.81
C THR A 74 11.71 -8.63 28.58
N LEU A 75 11.25 -7.36 28.64
CA LEU A 75 11.42 -6.35 27.60
C LEU A 75 12.76 -5.60 27.73
N ALA A 76 13.12 -5.22 28.98
CA ALA A 76 14.31 -4.46 29.28
C ALA A 76 14.77 -4.66 30.74
N ILE A 77 16.00 -4.20 31.02
CA ILE A 77 16.57 -4.18 32.37
C ILE A 77 16.89 -2.73 32.75
N ILE A 78 16.37 -2.28 33.88
CA ILE A 78 16.63 -0.97 34.46
C ILE A 78 17.41 -1.14 35.75
N VAL A 79 18.49 -0.36 35.89
CA VAL A 79 19.29 -0.31 37.12
C VAL A 79 18.84 0.88 37.97
N THR A 80 18.29 0.58 39.15
CA THR A 80 17.91 1.61 40.13
C THR A 80 19.07 1.89 41.07
N GLY A 81 19.48 3.16 41.18
CA GLY A 81 20.49 3.62 42.14
C GLY A 81 20.22 5.07 42.45
N GLU A 82 20.57 5.55 43.69
CA GLU A 82 20.37 6.91 44.09
C GLU A 82 20.98 7.90 43.09
N ALA A 83 20.18 8.82 42.59
CA ALA A 83 20.61 9.94 41.77
C ALA A 83 21.40 10.90 42.64
N SER A 84 22.71 10.68 42.81
CA SER A 84 23.68 11.72 43.14
C SER A 84 24.32 12.15 41.83
N GLY A 85 24.15 13.46 41.52
CA GLY A 85 24.85 14.06 40.41
C GLY A 85 26.35 13.88 40.54
N GLN A 86 26.98 13.79 39.40
CA GLN A 86 28.41 13.69 39.12
C GLN A 86 29.01 12.29 39.02
N GLU A 87 29.71 12.21 37.92
CA GLU A 87 30.80 11.30 37.55
C GLU A 87 30.43 10.12 36.66
N ARG A 88 30.64 10.45 35.40
CA ARG A 88 30.94 9.48 34.35
C ARG A 88 32.22 8.69 34.74
N GLU A 89 32.10 7.44 35.05
CA GLU A 89 33.25 6.52 34.99
C GLU A 89 33.20 5.69 33.72
N LYS A 90 34.19 5.99 32.93
CA LYS A 90 35.03 5.18 32.04
C LYS A 90 34.62 3.70 31.91
N VAL A 91 34.13 3.35 30.73
CA VAL A 91 34.37 2.00 30.19
C VAL A 91 35.23 2.16 28.94
N ASP A 92 36.42 1.65 29.04
CA ASP A 92 37.45 1.32 28.06
C ASP A 92 37.38 1.87 26.64
N LEU A 93 38.05 2.99 26.45
CA LEU A 93 38.58 3.49 25.18
C LEU A 93 40.11 3.25 25.08
N ALA A 94 40.60 2.19 25.69
CA ALA A 94 42.04 1.90 25.68
C ALA A 94 42.53 1.24 24.39
N SER A 95 41.67 0.83 23.47
CA SER A 95 42.10 0.14 22.25
C SER A 95 42.12 1.01 20.96
N LYS A 96 41.89 2.33 21.08
CA LYS A 96 42.00 3.27 19.95
C LYS A 96 43.02 4.40 20.15
N GLN A 97 43.83 4.35 21.20
CA GLN A 97 44.85 5.37 21.47
C GLN A 97 46.29 5.03 20.93
N GLU A 98 46.52 3.85 20.38
CA GLU A 98 47.86 3.46 19.90
C GLU A 98 48.15 3.81 18.43
N GLU A 99 47.22 4.28 17.65
CA GLU A 99 47.48 4.70 16.25
C GLU A 99 47.84 6.19 16.06
N PHE A 100 47.85 7.01 17.13
CA PHE A 100 48.04 8.46 17.02
C PHE A 100 49.45 8.96 17.42
N THR A 101 50.41 8.08 17.67
CA THR A 101 51.77 8.50 18.15
C THR A 101 52.91 8.24 17.21
N SER A 102 52.74 8.07 15.93
CA SER A 102 53.86 7.94 14.99
C SER A 102 53.60 8.68 13.67
N LYS A 103 53.78 10.00 13.68
CA LYS A 103 54.38 10.80 12.59
C LYS A 103 54.55 12.25 13.07
N GLN A 104 55.76 12.56 13.52
CA GLN A 104 56.24 13.93 13.65
C GLN A 104 56.36 14.54 12.26
N ASP A 105 55.57 15.57 11.96
CA ASP A 105 56.02 16.71 11.18
C ASP A 105 54.98 17.84 11.33
N LYS A 106 55.45 19.02 11.80
CA LYS A 106 54.83 20.35 11.84
C LYS A 106 53.33 20.36 12.15
N SER A 107 52.94 20.11 13.39
CA SER A 107 51.53 20.21 13.81
C SER A 107 51.31 21.44 14.65
N SER A 108 50.28 22.20 14.32
CA SER A 108 49.59 23.13 15.20
C SER A 108 49.20 22.39 16.50
N PHE A 109 49.72 22.88 17.63
CA PHE A 109 49.51 22.26 18.95
C PHE A 109 48.08 22.53 19.42
N PHE A 110 47.15 21.58 19.24
CA PHE A 110 45.80 21.65 19.77
C PHE A 110 45.78 21.26 21.25
N SER A 111 44.97 21.93 22.07
CA SER A 111 44.83 21.55 23.47
C SER A 111 44.01 20.27 23.61
N PRO A 112 44.27 19.44 24.66
CA PRO A 112 43.51 18.21 24.90
C PRO A 112 41.99 18.39 24.92
N VAL A 113 41.52 19.56 25.34
CA VAL A 113 40.10 19.93 25.37
C VAL A 113 39.53 20.12 23.96
N VAL A 114 40.29 20.72 23.05
CA VAL A 114 39.90 20.93 21.65
C VAL A 114 39.81 19.60 20.92
N ILE A 115 40.82 18.72 21.14
CA ILE A 115 40.83 17.39 20.56
C ILE A 115 39.64 16.55 21.04
N ARG A 116 39.30 16.62 22.33
CA ARG A 116 38.15 15.91 22.88
C ARG A 116 36.84 16.40 22.25
N VAL A 117 36.62 17.69 22.20
CA VAL A 117 35.39 18.30 21.64
C VAL A 117 35.24 17.96 20.14
N ALA A 118 36.37 17.93 19.42
CA ALA A 118 36.38 17.51 18.01
C ALA A 118 36.00 16.03 17.82
N LEU A 119 36.57 15.13 18.62
CA LEU A 119 36.28 13.70 18.61
C LEU A 119 34.81 13.41 19.01
N GLU A 120 34.31 14.06 20.06
CA GLU A 120 32.91 13.91 20.52
C GLU A 120 31.90 14.36 19.45
N ASN A 121 32.30 15.25 18.53
CA ASN A 121 31.44 15.77 17.47
C ASN A 121 31.83 15.27 16.06
N GLY A 122 32.66 14.23 15.96
CA GLY A 122 32.99 13.58 14.69
C GLY A 122 33.82 14.42 13.71
N LEU A 123 34.56 15.43 14.20
CA LEU A 123 35.47 16.24 13.39
C LEU A 123 36.80 15.51 13.19
N SER A 124 37.28 15.45 11.94
CA SER A 124 38.59 14.91 11.61
C SER A 124 39.72 15.91 11.98
N MET A 125 40.94 15.40 12.19
CA MET A 125 42.08 16.27 12.45
C MET A 125 42.39 17.22 11.29
N SER A 126 42.16 16.80 10.07
CA SER A 126 42.29 17.66 8.88
C SER A 126 41.30 18.83 8.87
N GLU A 127 40.09 18.63 9.38
CA GLU A 127 39.11 19.72 9.53
C GLU A 127 39.51 20.69 10.65
N LEU A 128 40.13 20.20 11.76
CA LEU A 128 40.66 21.04 12.83
C LEU A 128 41.80 21.94 12.35
N GLU A 129 42.66 21.44 11.48
CA GLU A 129 43.80 22.20 10.90
C GLU A 129 43.35 23.35 9.98
N THR A 130 42.15 23.30 9.43
CA THR A 130 41.57 24.32 8.58
C THR A 130 40.89 25.45 9.37
N LEU A 131 40.77 25.32 10.73
CA LEU A 131 40.11 26.30 11.57
C LEU A 131 41.05 27.46 11.93
N GLU A 132 40.62 28.68 11.70
CA GLU A 132 41.31 29.86 12.21
C GLU A 132 41.07 30.02 13.71
N GLY A 133 42.13 29.87 14.50
CA GLY A 133 42.07 29.97 15.96
C GLY A 133 41.99 31.40 16.45
N SER A 134 41.04 31.72 17.37
CA SER A 134 40.89 33.01 18.02
C SER A 134 41.70 33.13 19.32
N GLY A 135 42.40 32.08 19.74
CA GLY A 135 43.21 32.08 21.00
C GLY A 135 44.59 32.74 20.87
N LEU A 136 45.24 32.97 22.03
CA LEU A 136 46.55 33.62 22.10
C LEU A 136 47.61 32.91 21.20
N GLY A 137 48.18 33.64 20.27
CA GLY A 137 49.11 33.08 19.27
C GLY A 137 48.47 32.30 18.15
N GLY A 138 47.17 32.54 17.79
CA GLY A 138 46.50 31.85 16.69
C GLY A 138 46.02 30.44 17.01
N ARG A 139 45.99 30.05 18.28
CA ARG A 139 45.55 28.68 18.68
C ARG A 139 44.06 28.51 18.59
N VAL A 140 43.62 27.34 18.09
CA VAL A 140 42.17 27.00 18.05
C VAL A 140 41.68 26.77 19.48
N SER A 141 40.62 27.48 19.85
CA SER A 141 39.93 27.36 21.13
C SER A 141 38.68 26.46 21.03
N LYS A 142 38.17 26.00 22.18
CA LYS A 142 36.89 25.28 22.25
C LYS A 142 35.75 26.02 21.57
N GLN A 143 35.70 27.35 21.74
CA GLN A 143 34.65 28.21 21.14
C GLN A 143 34.75 28.28 19.62
N ASP A 144 35.93 28.13 19.03
CA ASP A 144 36.11 28.11 17.59
C ASP A 144 35.58 26.83 16.99
N VAL A 145 35.79 25.69 17.67
CA VAL A 145 35.21 24.36 17.27
C VAL A 145 33.69 24.42 17.40
N GLU A 146 33.13 24.91 18.47
CA GLU A 146 31.68 25.04 18.64
C GLU A 146 31.06 25.97 17.59
N ARG A 147 31.73 27.09 17.27
CA ARG A 147 31.28 28.01 16.21
C ARG A 147 31.33 27.35 14.82
N TYR A 148 32.32 26.54 14.54
CA TYR A 148 32.43 25.78 13.32
C TYR A 148 31.32 24.74 13.20
N LEU A 149 31.04 23.98 14.27
CA LEU A 149 29.96 23.02 14.35
C LEU A 149 28.58 23.64 14.11
N LEU A 150 28.34 24.82 14.68
CA LEU A 150 27.11 25.60 14.43
C LEU A 150 26.98 26.05 12.97
N LYS A 151 28.10 26.39 12.31
CA LYS A 151 28.11 26.70 10.87
C LYS A 151 27.94 25.46 9.99
N LYS A 152 28.58 24.35 10.36
CA LYS A 152 28.46 23.05 9.66
C LYS A 152 27.03 22.51 9.76
N GLY A 153 26.43 22.51 10.96
CA GLY A 153 25.04 22.10 11.15
C GLY A 153 24.02 22.99 10.40
N LYS A 154 24.31 24.29 10.22
CA LYS A 154 23.48 25.16 9.35
C LYS A 154 23.69 24.87 7.87
N LYS A 155 24.86 24.40 7.45
CA LYS A 155 25.16 24.04 6.07
C LYS A 155 24.54 22.68 5.70
N ASP A 156 24.54 21.74 6.65
CA ASP A 156 23.88 20.43 6.49
C ASP A 156 22.34 20.55 6.52
N LEU A 157 21.79 21.47 7.33
CA LEU A 157 20.37 21.83 7.32
C LEU A 157 19.95 22.54 6.02
N ASN A 158 20.85 23.28 5.37
CA ASN A 158 20.56 23.89 4.07
C ASN A 158 20.73 22.89 2.91
N SER A 159 21.68 21.94 2.97
CA SER A 159 21.80 20.89 1.97
C SER A 159 20.62 19.90 2.02
N SER A 160 20.08 19.61 3.21
CA SER A 160 18.82 18.84 3.32
C SER A 160 17.59 19.64 2.86
N LYS A 161 17.60 20.98 2.90
CA LYS A 161 16.53 21.79 2.29
C LYS A 161 16.58 21.79 0.76
N GLU A 162 17.76 21.79 0.15
CA GLU A 162 17.89 21.70 -1.31
C GLU A 162 17.37 20.36 -1.87
N SER A 163 17.51 19.23 -1.13
CA SER A 163 16.95 17.94 -1.55
C SER A 163 15.42 17.88 -1.42
N TYR A 164 14.78 18.70 -0.60
CA TYR A 164 13.31 18.78 -0.47
C TYR A 164 12.65 19.75 -1.45
N GLU A 165 13.40 20.65 -2.12
CA GLU A 165 12.86 21.55 -3.15
C GLU A 165 12.48 20.80 -4.45
N SER A 166 12.95 19.57 -4.64
CA SER A 166 12.55 18.70 -5.77
C SER A 166 11.24 17.95 -5.54
N ILE A 167 10.60 18.07 -4.39
CA ILE A 167 9.34 17.41 -4.05
C ILE A 167 8.17 18.33 -4.34
N GLU A 168 7.42 18.05 -5.39
CA GLU A 168 6.16 18.72 -5.68
C GLU A 168 5.04 18.16 -4.80
N LYS A 169 4.36 19.03 -4.04
CA LYS A 169 3.23 18.65 -3.20
C LYS A 169 1.91 18.93 -3.92
N ILE A 170 1.27 17.88 -4.43
CA ILE A 170 -0.01 17.98 -5.12
C ILE A 170 -1.14 17.61 -4.16
N LYS A 171 -2.05 18.55 -3.89
CA LYS A 171 -3.21 18.31 -3.05
C LYS A 171 -4.27 17.54 -3.84
N MET A 172 -4.78 16.44 -3.27
CA MET A 172 -5.87 15.67 -3.89
C MET A 172 -7.12 16.54 -4.06
N SER A 173 -7.78 16.39 -5.22
CA SER A 173 -9.12 16.94 -5.45
C SER A 173 -10.17 16.27 -4.56
N THR A 174 -11.31 16.93 -4.35
CA THR A 174 -12.43 16.37 -3.55
C THR A 174 -12.89 15.01 -4.09
N MET A 175 -12.99 14.89 -5.42
CA MET A 175 -13.34 13.64 -6.09
C MET A 175 -12.30 12.54 -5.82
N ARG A 176 -10.99 12.87 -5.92
CA ARG A 176 -9.91 11.89 -5.66
C ARG A 176 -9.91 11.40 -4.21
N LYS A 177 -10.23 12.29 -3.25
CA LYS A 177 -10.36 11.90 -1.83
C LYS A 177 -11.52 10.91 -1.64
N ALA A 178 -12.70 11.20 -2.20
CA ALA A 178 -13.86 10.30 -2.11
C ALA A 178 -13.58 8.93 -2.76
N ILE A 179 -12.84 8.89 -3.89
CA ILE A 179 -12.40 7.64 -4.51
C ILE A 179 -11.46 6.88 -3.56
N ALA A 180 -10.48 7.57 -2.97
CA ALA A 180 -9.53 6.95 -2.05
C ALA A 180 -10.22 6.34 -0.82
N GLU A 181 -11.14 7.07 -0.19
CA GLU A 181 -11.95 6.60 0.94
C GLU A 181 -12.76 5.35 0.58
N ASN A 182 -13.43 5.34 -0.58
CA ASN A 182 -14.17 4.17 -1.05
C ASN A 182 -13.27 2.97 -1.36
N MET A 183 -12.06 3.19 -1.90
CA MET A 183 -11.11 2.11 -2.18
C MET A 183 -10.56 1.50 -0.89
N VAL A 184 -10.19 2.34 0.08
CA VAL A 184 -9.75 1.90 1.41
C VAL A 184 -10.85 1.08 2.08
N LYS A 185 -12.09 1.60 2.11
CA LYS A 185 -13.24 0.91 2.67
C LYS A 185 -13.43 -0.47 2.02
N SER A 186 -13.46 -0.53 0.69
CA SER A 186 -13.64 -1.78 -0.04
C SER A 186 -12.55 -2.81 0.27
N PHE A 187 -11.29 -2.37 0.31
CA PHE A 187 -10.14 -3.27 0.50
C PHE A 187 -10.08 -3.86 1.91
N TYR A 188 -10.43 -3.08 2.94
CA TYR A 188 -10.38 -3.54 4.33
C TYR A 188 -11.66 -4.26 4.79
N GLU A 189 -12.84 -3.92 4.23
CA GLU A 189 -14.08 -4.57 4.65
C GLU A 189 -14.32 -5.91 3.94
N ALA A 190 -13.85 -6.10 2.71
CA ALA A 190 -14.08 -7.31 1.94
C ALA A 190 -12.76 -8.08 1.74
N PRO A 191 -12.59 -9.27 2.34
CA PRO A 191 -11.47 -10.16 2.00
C PRO A 191 -11.54 -10.56 0.54
N HIS A 192 -10.66 -9.98 -0.30
CA HIS A 192 -10.63 -10.20 -1.73
C HIS A 192 -9.98 -11.53 -2.07
N ALA A 193 -10.69 -12.37 -2.83
CA ALA A 193 -10.12 -13.50 -3.55
C ALA A 193 -10.25 -13.26 -5.05
N SER A 194 -9.33 -13.81 -5.85
CA SER A 194 -9.33 -13.58 -7.30
C SER A 194 -9.05 -14.85 -8.07
N LEU A 195 -9.80 -15.03 -9.15
CA LEU A 195 -9.70 -16.13 -10.09
C LEU A 195 -9.51 -15.57 -11.50
N ILE A 196 -8.77 -16.28 -12.34
CA ILE A 196 -8.50 -15.86 -13.72
C ILE A 196 -8.77 -17.03 -14.66
N THR A 197 -9.40 -16.75 -15.80
CA THR A 197 -9.62 -17.70 -16.87
C THR A 197 -9.22 -17.12 -18.22
N GLU A 198 -8.81 -17.99 -19.13
CA GLU A 198 -8.56 -17.63 -20.53
C GLU A 198 -9.80 -17.96 -21.38
N VAL A 199 -10.16 -17.04 -22.29
CA VAL A 199 -11.37 -17.13 -23.12
C VAL A 199 -11.02 -16.93 -24.58
N ASP A 200 -11.53 -17.80 -25.46
CA ASP A 200 -11.43 -17.65 -26.90
C ASP A 200 -12.53 -16.74 -27.44
N VAL A 201 -12.14 -15.60 -27.97
CA VAL A 201 -13.06 -14.61 -28.56
C VAL A 201 -12.90 -14.50 -30.08
N THR A 202 -12.31 -15.53 -30.71
CA THR A 202 -11.98 -15.52 -32.14
C THR A 202 -13.22 -15.26 -33.02
N ASP A 203 -14.33 -15.89 -32.69
CA ASP A 203 -15.55 -15.76 -33.52
C ASP A 203 -16.22 -14.39 -33.32
N ILE A 204 -16.18 -13.83 -32.11
CA ILE A 204 -16.61 -12.46 -31.87
C ILE A 204 -15.76 -11.46 -32.65
N VAL A 205 -14.40 -11.65 -32.66
CA VAL A 205 -13.49 -10.77 -33.37
C VAL A 205 -13.79 -10.82 -34.87
N LYS A 206 -13.91 -12.03 -35.46
CA LYS A 206 -14.28 -12.20 -36.89
C LYS A 206 -15.64 -11.56 -37.21
N TYR A 207 -16.63 -11.72 -36.34
CA TYR A 207 -17.93 -11.09 -36.48
C TYR A 207 -17.80 -9.56 -36.48
N LEU A 208 -17.06 -9.02 -35.53
CA LEU A 208 -16.84 -7.57 -35.43
C LEU A 208 -16.07 -7.02 -36.66
N GLU A 209 -15.07 -7.73 -37.16
CA GLU A 209 -14.34 -7.34 -38.37
C GLU A 209 -15.28 -7.25 -39.58
N LYS A 210 -16.22 -8.18 -39.71
CA LYS A 210 -17.18 -8.22 -40.81
C LYS A 210 -18.30 -7.21 -40.66
N GLU A 211 -18.90 -7.06 -39.49
CA GLU A 211 -20.16 -6.35 -39.29
C GLU A 211 -20.02 -4.94 -38.73
N LYS A 212 -18.86 -4.53 -38.21
CA LYS A 212 -18.67 -3.28 -37.48
C LYS A 212 -19.09 -2.04 -38.28
N GLU A 213 -18.77 -1.97 -39.57
CA GLU A 213 -19.09 -0.82 -40.41
C GLU A 213 -20.56 -0.81 -40.79
N SER A 214 -21.12 -1.94 -41.18
CA SER A 214 -22.52 -2.09 -41.54
C SER A 214 -23.43 -1.82 -40.34
N PHE A 215 -23.04 -2.30 -39.17
CA PHE A 215 -23.76 -2.04 -37.92
C PHE A 215 -23.74 -0.54 -37.57
N PHE A 216 -22.57 0.12 -37.66
CA PHE A 216 -22.47 1.54 -37.38
C PHE A 216 -23.33 2.38 -38.36
N LYS A 217 -23.35 2.04 -39.65
CA LYS A 217 -24.17 2.73 -40.64
C LYS A 217 -25.68 2.58 -40.35
N ARG A 218 -26.10 1.42 -39.83
CA ARG A 218 -27.54 1.16 -39.52
C ARG A 218 -28.00 1.79 -38.22
N HIS A 219 -27.13 1.79 -37.19
CA HIS A 219 -27.54 2.11 -35.81
C HIS A 219 -26.94 3.40 -35.24
N GLY A 220 -25.88 3.98 -35.87
CA GLY A 220 -25.23 5.21 -35.42
C GLY A 220 -24.27 5.06 -34.25
N PHE A 221 -24.11 3.85 -33.71
CA PHE A 221 -23.17 3.55 -32.62
C PHE A 221 -22.40 2.25 -32.92
N LYS A 222 -21.28 2.03 -32.19
CA LYS A 222 -20.39 0.89 -32.45
C LYS A 222 -20.75 -0.28 -31.56
N ILE A 223 -20.80 -1.48 -32.15
CA ILE A 223 -20.77 -2.74 -31.42
C ILE A 223 -19.31 -3.09 -31.11
N THR A 224 -19.02 -3.60 -29.93
CA THR A 224 -17.65 -3.84 -29.44
C THR A 224 -17.57 -5.19 -28.71
N LEU A 225 -16.36 -5.75 -28.56
CA LEU A 225 -16.12 -6.92 -27.71
C LEU A 225 -16.69 -6.73 -26.29
N THR A 226 -16.54 -5.51 -25.74
CA THR A 226 -17.08 -5.15 -24.42
C THR A 226 -18.61 -5.33 -24.32
N SER A 227 -19.35 -5.09 -25.42
CA SER A 227 -20.81 -5.30 -25.44
C SER A 227 -21.21 -6.77 -25.31
N PHE A 228 -20.46 -7.66 -25.98
CA PHE A 228 -20.67 -9.12 -25.88
C PHE A 228 -20.34 -9.62 -24.47
N ILE A 229 -19.25 -9.14 -23.90
CA ILE A 229 -18.86 -9.53 -22.54
C ILE A 229 -19.88 -9.02 -21.52
N ALA A 230 -20.38 -7.79 -21.67
CA ALA A 230 -21.43 -7.25 -20.82
C ALA A 230 -22.71 -8.08 -20.85
N GLN A 231 -23.13 -8.54 -22.03
CA GLN A 231 -24.27 -9.43 -22.17
C GLN A 231 -24.00 -10.79 -21.51
N ALA A 232 -22.82 -11.37 -21.74
CA ALA A 232 -22.43 -12.65 -21.14
C ALA A 232 -22.38 -12.58 -19.60
N ILE A 233 -21.86 -11.50 -19.04
CA ILE A 233 -21.86 -11.26 -17.57
C ILE A 233 -23.30 -11.25 -17.06
N ALA A 234 -24.20 -10.49 -17.71
CA ALA A 234 -25.60 -10.41 -17.29
C ALA A 234 -26.30 -11.78 -17.32
N GLN A 235 -25.98 -12.65 -18.28
CA GLN A 235 -26.50 -14.02 -18.38
C GLN A 235 -25.91 -14.93 -17.30
N ALA A 236 -24.58 -14.94 -17.14
CA ALA A 236 -23.90 -15.74 -16.12
C ALA A 236 -24.35 -15.39 -14.68
N VAL A 237 -24.62 -14.12 -14.42
CA VAL A 237 -25.13 -13.65 -13.11
C VAL A 237 -26.51 -14.23 -12.78
N LEU A 238 -27.36 -14.48 -13.76
CA LEU A 238 -28.67 -15.12 -13.50
C LEU A 238 -28.51 -16.59 -13.06
N GLU A 239 -27.48 -17.27 -13.52
CA GLU A 239 -27.16 -18.64 -13.12
C GLU A 239 -26.45 -18.67 -11.74
N PHE A 240 -25.73 -17.62 -11.40
CA PHE A 240 -24.92 -17.49 -10.18
C PHE A 240 -25.31 -16.25 -9.36
N PRO A 241 -26.50 -16.23 -8.74
CA PRO A 241 -27.06 -15.02 -8.13
C PRO A 241 -26.27 -14.45 -6.93
N LEU A 242 -25.45 -15.25 -6.24
CA LEU A 242 -24.58 -14.75 -5.15
C LEU A 242 -23.55 -13.73 -5.66
N ILE A 243 -23.10 -13.83 -6.92
CA ILE A 243 -22.20 -12.84 -7.53
C ILE A 243 -22.85 -11.45 -7.60
N ASN A 244 -24.19 -11.40 -7.61
CA ASN A 244 -24.98 -10.17 -7.74
C ASN A 244 -25.61 -9.76 -6.41
N SER A 245 -24.87 -9.91 -5.32
CA SER A 245 -25.33 -9.58 -3.97
C SER A 245 -24.57 -8.42 -3.36
N SER A 246 -24.93 -8.06 -2.15
CA SER A 246 -24.14 -7.25 -1.22
C SER A 246 -24.28 -7.85 0.16
N LEU A 247 -23.30 -7.61 1.01
CA LEU A 247 -23.31 -8.01 2.41
C LEU A 247 -23.67 -6.78 3.25
N ASP A 248 -24.65 -6.95 4.15
CA ASP A 248 -25.04 -5.98 5.15
C ASP A 248 -24.96 -6.67 6.50
N ASP A 249 -23.94 -6.35 7.27
CA ASP A 249 -23.49 -7.07 8.46
C ASP A 249 -23.34 -8.57 8.20
N ASP A 250 -24.25 -9.40 8.72
CA ASP A 250 -24.30 -10.87 8.56
C ASP A 250 -25.34 -11.34 7.51
N THR A 251 -25.96 -10.41 6.80
CA THR A 251 -27.09 -10.69 5.90
C THR A 251 -26.69 -10.48 4.44
N ILE A 252 -26.80 -11.53 3.61
CA ILE A 252 -26.56 -11.47 2.17
C ILE A 252 -27.82 -10.96 1.47
N LEU A 253 -27.73 -9.81 0.83
CA LEU A 253 -28.81 -9.18 0.06
C LEU A 253 -28.69 -9.55 -1.41
N MET A 254 -29.34 -10.62 -1.86
CA MET A 254 -29.38 -11.02 -3.26
C MET A 254 -30.32 -10.15 -4.09
N LYS A 255 -29.80 -9.55 -5.17
CA LYS A 255 -30.58 -8.73 -6.10
C LYS A 255 -31.16 -9.62 -7.20
N LYS A 256 -32.46 -9.45 -7.47
CA LYS A 256 -33.17 -10.17 -8.55
C LYS A 256 -33.14 -9.44 -9.91
N PHE A 257 -32.35 -8.38 -9.99
CA PHE A 257 -32.08 -7.60 -11.19
C PHE A 257 -30.58 -7.42 -11.35
N VAL A 258 -30.11 -7.23 -12.59
CA VAL A 258 -28.68 -7.05 -12.88
C VAL A 258 -28.45 -5.64 -13.38
N ASN A 259 -27.82 -4.81 -12.57
CA ASN A 259 -27.37 -3.47 -12.91
C ASN A 259 -25.84 -3.50 -13.06
N LEU A 260 -25.37 -3.53 -14.32
CA LEU A 260 -23.96 -3.71 -14.62
C LEU A 260 -23.22 -2.37 -14.63
N GLY A 261 -22.33 -2.17 -13.68
CA GLY A 261 -21.40 -1.05 -13.64
C GLY A 261 -20.29 -1.22 -14.69
N ILE A 262 -19.96 -0.15 -15.41
CA ILE A 262 -18.90 -0.14 -16.42
C ILE A 262 -17.83 0.87 -16.00
N ALA A 263 -16.62 0.41 -15.69
CA ALA A 263 -15.53 1.32 -15.37
C ALA A 263 -15.06 2.07 -16.64
N VAL A 264 -15.21 3.39 -16.64
CA VAL A 264 -14.78 4.29 -17.71
C VAL A 264 -13.71 5.23 -17.20
N SER A 265 -12.55 5.23 -17.88
CA SER A 265 -11.47 6.18 -17.58
C SER A 265 -11.87 7.58 -18.06
N VAL A 266 -11.66 8.57 -17.19
CA VAL A 266 -11.83 10.00 -17.43
C VAL A 266 -10.60 10.74 -16.90
N ASP A 267 -10.39 12.00 -17.29
CA ASP A 267 -9.19 12.77 -16.93
C ASP A 267 -8.92 12.83 -15.40
N GLN A 268 -9.97 12.88 -14.61
CA GLN A 268 -9.89 12.97 -13.15
C GLN A 268 -9.84 11.61 -12.43
N GLY A 269 -9.94 10.48 -13.13
CA GLY A 269 -9.94 9.14 -12.52
C GLY A 269 -10.82 8.14 -13.26
N ILE A 270 -11.58 7.35 -12.52
CA ILE A 270 -12.48 6.34 -13.05
C ILE A 270 -13.92 6.66 -12.59
N MET A 271 -14.84 6.72 -13.54
CA MET A 271 -16.27 6.79 -13.29
C MET A 271 -16.92 5.44 -13.63
N VAL A 272 -17.95 5.07 -12.87
CA VAL A 272 -18.63 3.78 -13.07
C VAL A 272 -20.12 4.03 -13.35
N PRO A 273 -20.50 4.42 -14.58
CA PRO A 273 -21.89 4.42 -14.98
C PRO A 273 -22.48 3.02 -15.00
N VAL A 274 -23.80 2.91 -14.86
CA VAL A 274 -24.52 1.65 -14.63
C VAL A 274 -25.56 1.42 -15.71
N ILE A 275 -25.47 0.27 -16.40
CA ILE A 275 -26.50 -0.23 -17.31
C ILE A 275 -27.58 -0.90 -16.45
N LYS A 276 -28.74 -0.27 -16.35
CA LYS A 276 -29.84 -0.78 -15.55
C LYS A 276 -30.52 -1.96 -16.26
N ASP A 277 -30.98 -2.93 -15.46
CA ASP A 277 -31.69 -4.15 -15.95
C ASP A 277 -30.97 -4.85 -17.12
N CYS A 278 -29.64 -4.89 -17.10
CA CYS A 278 -28.81 -5.39 -18.20
C CYS A 278 -29.23 -6.78 -18.70
N HIS A 279 -29.73 -7.62 -17.82
CA HIS A 279 -30.23 -8.98 -18.13
C HIS A 279 -31.48 -9.02 -19.01
N LYS A 280 -32.21 -7.90 -19.12
CA LYS A 280 -33.41 -7.78 -19.98
C LYS A 280 -33.10 -7.21 -21.38
N LEU A 281 -31.89 -6.68 -21.55
CA LEU A 281 -31.48 -6.01 -22.77
C LEU A 281 -30.86 -7.00 -23.75
N ASN A 282 -31.15 -6.79 -25.04
CA ASN A 282 -30.44 -7.48 -26.12
C ASN A 282 -29.07 -6.82 -26.39
N LEU A 283 -28.22 -7.47 -27.19
CA LEU A 283 -26.87 -7.00 -27.49
C LEU A 283 -26.83 -5.59 -28.07
N GLU A 284 -27.78 -5.25 -28.95
CA GLU A 284 -27.89 -3.94 -29.57
C GLU A 284 -28.19 -2.85 -28.52
N GLN A 285 -29.16 -3.10 -27.65
CA GLN A 285 -29.52 -2.19 -26.55
C GLN A 285 -28.38 -2.00 -25.56
N ILE A 286 -27.65 -3.07 -25.22
CA ILE A 286 -26.45 -3.01 -24.37
C ILE A 286 -25.38 -2.14 -25.04
N ALA A 287 -25.08 -2.40 -26.34
CA ALA A 287 -24.06 -1.65 -27.09
C ALA A 287 -24.41 -0.16 -27.18
N LYS A 288 -25.69 0.17 -27.40
CA LYS A 288 -26.21 1.56 -27.42
C LYS A 288 -26.01 2.23 -26.07
N THR A 289 -26.53 1.62 -25.00
CA THR A 289 -26.45 2.18 -23.65
C THR A 289 -24.99 2.36 -23.19
N LEU A 290 -24.14 1.36 -23.48
CA LEU A 290 -22.70 1.42 -23.18
C LEU A 290 -22.03 2.60 -23.90
N SER A 291 -22.32 2.80 -25.19
CA SER A 291 -21.78 3.92 -25.98
C SER A 291 -22.22 5.28 -25.42
N GLU A 292 -23.52 5.44 -25.11
CA GLU A 292 -24.07 6.67 -24.55
C GLU A 292 -23.50 6.99 -23.18
N LEU A 293 -23.42 6.00 -22.27
CA LEU A 293 -22.90 6.18 -20.92
C LEU A 293 -21.39 6.48 -20.95
N ALA A 294 -20.63 5.82 -21.82
CA ALA A 294 -19.20 6.09 -21.96
C ALA A 294 -18.93 7.50 -22.52
N LEU A 295 -19.76 7.98 -23.44
CA LEU A 295 -19.66 9.36 -23.96
C LEU A 295 -19.99 10.39 -22.87
N LYS A 296 -21.11 10.22 -22.16
CA LYS A 296 -21.49 11.08 -21.03
C LYS A 296 -20.40 11.12 -19.95
N ALA A 297 -19.77 9.96 -19.66
CA ALA A 297 -18.69 9.90 -18.69
C ALA A 297 -17.48 10.77 -19.09
N ARG A 298 -17.04 10.68 -20.35
CA ARG A 298 -15.91 11.46 -20.86
C ARG A 298 -16.21 12.95 -20.96
N ASN A 299 -17.45 13.31 -21.25
CA ASN A 299 -17.91 14.72 -21.32
C ASN A 299 -18.19 15.33 -19.95
N GLY A 300 -18.15 14.53 -18.85
CA GLY A 300 -18.55 15.02 -17.52
C GLY A 300 -20.06 15.25 -17.36
N GLU A 301 -20.89 14.63 -18.19
CA GLU A 301 -22.36 14.80 -18.25
C GLU A 301 -23.13 13.73 -17.47
N LEU A 302 -22.43 12.81 -16.77
CA LEU A 302 -23.06 11.79 -15.94
C LEU A 302 -23.82 12.42 -14.79
N LYS A 303 -25.07 12.01 -14.65
CA LYS A 303 -25.90 12.35 -13.49
C LYS A 303 -25.66 11.35 -12.36
N VAL A 304 -25.96 11.75 -11.13
CA VAL A 304 -25.84 10.88 -9.96
C VAL A 304 -26.63 9.56 -10.11
N ILE A 305 -27.79 9.61 -10.79
CA ILE A 305 -28.62 8.42 -11.05
C ILE A 305 -27.93 7.42 -12.00
N ASP A 306 -27.07 7.91 -12.91
CA ASP A 306 -26.37 7.07 -13.87
C ASP A 306 -25.25 6.23 -13.21
N THR A 307 -24.84 6.55 -11.99
CA THR A 307 -23.76 5.86 -11.26
C THR A 307 -24.24 5.08 -10.05
N LYS A 308 -25.52 5.19 -9.67
CA LYS A 308 -26.10 4.52 -8.49
C LYS A 308 -26.68 3.15 -8.81
N GLU A 309 -26.84 2.32 -7.75
CA GLU A 309 -27.50 1.01 -7.77
C GLU A 309 -26.85 -0.01 -8.70
N GLY A 310 -25.52 0.05 -8.90
CA GLY A 310 -24.76 -1.03 -9.49
C GLY A 310 -24.83 -2.28 -8.60
N THR A 311 -24.86 -3.46 -9.22
CA THR A 311 -24.93 -4.74 -8.50
C THR A 311 -23.71 -5.62 -8.75
N ILE A 312 -23.05 -5.43 -9.88
CA ILE A 312 -21.75 -5.99 -10.27
C ILE A 312 -21.06 -5.02 -11.22
N THR A 313 -19.76 -4.90 -11.15
CA THR A 313 -18.98 -4.02 -12.01
C THR A 313 -18.08 -4.79 -12.97
N MET A 314 -17.88 -4.27 -14.19
CA MET A 314 -16.82 -4.71 -15.08
C MET A 314 -15.84 -3.59 -15.39
N THR A 315 -14.57 -3.94 -15.54
CA THR A 315 -13.50 -3.01 -15.95
C THR A 315 -12.69 -3.59 -17.10
N ASN A 316 -12.32 -2.75 -18.08
CA ASN A 316 -11.55 -3.17 -19.23
C ASN A 316 -10.21 -2.40 -19.28
N PHE A 317 -9.15 -3.04 -18.82
CA PHE A 317 -7.78 -2.54 -18.89
C PHE A 317 -7.00 -3.08 -20.09
N GLY A 318 -7.59 -3.98 -20.86
CA GLY A 318 -6.99 -4.52 -22.09
C GLY A 318 -6.81 -3.47 -23.21
N MET A 319 -7.57 -2.37 -23.15
CA MET A 319 -7.43 -1.25 -24.10
C MET A 319 -6.04 -0.58 -24.03
N THR A 320 -5.33 -0.68 -22.92
CA THR A 320 -3.96 -0.17 -22.71
C THR A 320 -2.89 -1.23 -22.96
N GLY A 321 -3.26 -2.42 -23.44
CA GLY A 321 -2.35 -3.54 -23.67
C GLY A 321 -2.03 -4.37 -22.40
N THR A 322 -2.66 -4.07 -21.27
CA THR A 322 -2.47 -4.83 -20.02
C THR A 322 -3.05 -6.23 -20.16
N LEU A 323 -2.22 -7.24 -20.04
CA LEU A 323 -2.57 -8.64 -20.26
C LEU A 323 -3.67 -9.14 -19.33
N MET A 324 -3.53 -8.88 -18.04
CA MET A 324 -4.50 -9.19 -16.99
C MET A 324 -4.35 -8.23 -15.84
N GLY A 325 -5.38 -8.06 -15.03
CA GLY A 325 -5.38 -7.25 -13.82
C GLY A 325 -6.33 -7.83 -12.79
N ILE A 326 -6.10 -7.51 -11.54
CA ILE A 326 -6.93 -7.90 -10.40
C ILE A 326 -7.54 -6.62 -9.85
N PRO A 327 -8.79 -6.25 -10.24
CA PRO A 327 -9.41 -5.02 -9.80
C PRO A 327 -9.92 -5.13 -8.36
N ILE A 328 -9.94 -4.01 -7.64
CA ILE A 328 -10.59 -3.91 -6.33
C ILE A 328 -12.11 -3.87 -6.54
N ILE A 329 -12.87 -4.57 -5.69
CA ILE A 329 -14.33 -4.58 -5.70
C ILE A 329 -14.88 -3.17 -5.46
N ARG A 330 -15.98 -2.83 -6.12
CA ARG A 330 -16.69 -1.58 -5.85
C ARG A 330 -17.68 -1.78 -4.71
N PHE A 331 -17.34 -1.33 -3.52
CA PHE A 331 -18.24 -1.41 -2.37
C PHE A 331 -19.60 -0.71 -2.66
N PRO A 332 -20.77 -1.27 -2.28
CA PRO A 332 -21.02 -2.51 -1.54
C PRO A 332 -21.25 -3.77 -2.43
N GLU A 333 -20.83 -3.76 -3.69
CA GLU A 333 -20.88 -4.93 -4.56
C GLU A 333 -19.94 -6.00 -4.02
N VAL A 334 -20.21 -7.29 -4.25
CA VAL A 334 -19.39 -8.42 -3.80
C VAL A 334 -18.48 -8.97 -4.89
N ALA A 335 -18.57 -8.46 -6.13
CA ALA A 335 -17.75 -8.96 -7.22
C ALA A 335 -17.48 -7.90 -8.29
N ILE A 336 -16.33 -8.04 -8.95
CA ILE A 336 -15.93 -7.24 -10.11
C ILE A 336 -15.24 -8.14 -11.15
N VAL A 337 -15.57 -7.92 -12.43
CA VAL A 337 -14.99 -8.64 -13.57
C VAL A 337 -13.98 -7.74 -14.27
N GLY A 338 -12.74 -8.24 -14.43
CA GLY A 338 -11.67 -7.57 -15.17
C GLY A 338 -11.44 -8.19 -16.53
N ILE A 339 -11.27 -7.35 -17.58
CA ILE A 339 -11.04 -7.78 -18.96
C ILE A 339 -9.63 -7.38 -19.36
N GLY A 340 -8.80 -8.36 -19.74
CA GLY A 340 -7.43 -8.17 -20.20
C GLY A 340 -7.33 -7.88 -21.71
N ALA A 341 -6.09 -7.71 -22.17
CA ALA A 341 -5.81 -7.39 -23.56
C ALA A 341 -6.16 -8.55 -24.51
N LEU A 342 -6.72 -8.17 -25.66
CA LEU A 342 -6.90 -9.09 -26.79
C LEU A 342 -5.53 -9.39 -27.42
N ALA A 343 -5.16 -10.67 -27.47
CA ALA A 343 -3.90 -11.11 -28.10
C ALA A 343 -4.12 -12.35 -28.97
N LYS A 344 -3.44 -12.42 -30.11
CA LYS A 344 -3.38 -13.66 -30.91
C LYS A 344 -2.41 -14.63 -30.25
N ARG A 345 -2.87 -15.88 -30.03
CA ARG A 345 -2.10 -16.96 -29.43
C ARG A 345 -2.20 -18.24 -30.24
N VAL A 346 -1.14 -19.02 -30.25
CA VAL A 346 -1.18 -20.40 -30.76
C VAL A 346 -1.73 -21.27 -29.65
N VAL A 347 -2.81 -21.94 -29.92
CA VAL A 347 -3.48 -22.90 -28.99
C VAL A 347 -3.63 -24.27 -29.60
N VAL A 348 -3.70 -25.27 -28.76
CA VAL A 348 -4.06 -26.64 -29.19
C VAL A 348 -5.56 -26.70 -29.36
N LEU A 349 -6.02 -27.18 -30.53
CA LEU A 349 -7.42 -27.36 -30.84
C LEU A 349 -7.91 -28.76 -30.36
N LYS A 350 -9.22 -29.00 -30.45
CA LYS A 350 -9.85 -30.27 -29.98
C LYS A 350 -9.36 -31.52 -30.71
N ASP A 351 -8.81 -31.36 -31.92
CA ASP A 351 -8.24 -32.40 -32.77
C ASP A 351 -6.72 -32.52 -32.63
N ASP A 352 -6.14 -31.98 -31.56
CA ASP A 352 -4.71 -31.94 -31.27
C ASP A 352 -3.86 -31.18 -32.32
N THR A 353 -4.48 -30.43 -33.22
CA THR A 353 -3.79 -29.50 -34.13
C THR A 353 -3.54 -28.16 -33.49
N PHE A 354 -2.64 -27.36 -34.08
CA PHE A 354 -2.37 -25.98 -33.62
C PHE A 354 -3.19 -24.98 -34.41
N GLY A 355 -3.77 -24.02 -33.72
CA GLY A 355 -4.50 -22.94 -34.36
C GLY A 355 -4.17 -21.59 -33.73
N VAL A 356 -4.24 -20.53 -34.56
CA VAL A 356 -4.16 -19.15 -34.05
C VAL A 356 -5.54 -18.71 -33.60
N ARG A 357 -5.67 -18.30 -32.34
CA ARG A 357 -6.90 -17.82 -31.72
C ARG A 357 -6.71 -16.41 -31.14
N SER A 358 -7.78 -15.67 -31.14
CA SER A 358 -7.88 -14.39 -30.45
C SER A 358 -8.32 -14.64 -29.03
N MET A 359 -7.41 -14.46 -28.07
CA MET A 359 -7.59 -14.82 -26.66
C MET A 359 -7.62 -13.58 -25.78
N ILE A 360 -8.41 -13.63 -24.72
CA ILE A 360 -8.40 -12.64 -23.63
C ILE A 360 -8.30 -13.35 -22.29
N TYR A 361 -7.78 -12.67 -21.29
CA TYR A 361 -7.93 -13.07 -19.88
C TYR A 361 -9.10 -12.35 -19.26
N ILE A 362 -9.88 -13.08 -18.48
CA ILE A 362 -10.93 -12.53 -17.63
C ILE A 362 -10.59 -12.87 -16.19
N SER A 363 -10.55 -11.85 -15.34
CA SER A 363 -10.41 -12.00 -13.90
C SER A 363 -11.74 -11.74 -13.22
N LEU A 364 -11.99 -12.46 -12.14
CA LEU A 364 -13.07 -12.24 -11.19
C LEU A 364 -12.43 -11.96 -9.84
N THR A 365 -12.68 -10.81 -9.24
CA THR A 365 -12.38 -10.55 -7.84
C THR A 365 -13.68 -10.51 -7.06
N PHE A 366 -13.73 -11.19 -5.91
CA PHE A 366 -14.95 -11.33 -5.12
C PHE A 366 -14.68 -11.30 -3.61
N ASP A 367 -15.71 -10.96 -2.85
CA ASP A 367 -15.71 -10.99 -1.39
C ASP A 367 -15.83 -12.43 -0.90
N HIS A 368 -14.76 -12.94 -0.28
CA HIS A 368 -14.68 -14.33 0.16
C HIS A 368 -15.56 -14.65 1.38
N ARG A 369 -16.20 -13.65 1.98
CA ARG A 369 -17.24 -13.86 3.01
C ARG A 369 -18.56 -14.36 2.41
N VAL A 370 -18.82 -14.00 1.14
CA VAL A 370 -20.07 -14.30 0.44
C VAL A 370 -19.91 -15.40 -0.59
N ILE A 371 -18.76 -15.44 -1.26
CA ILE A 371 -18.49 -16.31 -2.41
C ILE A 371 -17.27 -17.18 -2.09
N ASP A 372 -17.41 -18.49 -2.19
CA ASP A 372 -16.29 -19.41 -2.10
C ASP A 372 -15.61 -19.66 -3.46
N GLY A 373 -14.41 -20.29 -3.41
CA GLY A 373 -13.60 -20.50 -4.60
C GLY A 373 -14.31 -21.35 -5.68
N ILE A 374 -15.05 -22.39 -5.28
CA ILE A 374 -15.77 -23.27 -6.22
C ILE A 374 -16.89 -22.51 -6.92
N TYR A 375 -17.65 -21.71 -6.18
CA TYR A 375 -18.72 -20.89 -6.75
C TYR A 375 -18.17 -19.89 -7.78
N GLY A 376 -17.07 -19.19 -7.43
CA GLY A 376 -16.37 -18.29 -8.35
C GLY A 376 -15.83 -18.97 -9.60
N CYS A 377 -15.26 -20.18 -9.48
CA CYS A 377 -14.80 -20.98 -10.63
C CYS A 377 -15.96 -21.36 -11.55
N ASN A 378 -17.08 -21.80 -11.00
CA ASN A 378 -18.27 -22.16 -11.77
C ASN A 378 -18.86 -20.96 -12.51
N PHE A 379 -18.93 -19.80 -11.86
CA PHE A 379 -19.32 -18.55 -12.52
C PHE A 379 -18.40 -18.18 -13.68
N LEU A 380 -17.07 -18.24 -13.51
CA LEU A 380 -16.13 -17.98 -14.61
C LEU A 380 -16.27 -18.99 -15.75
N SER A 381 -16.53 -20.25 -15.43
CA SER A 381 -16.77 -21.29 -16.44
C SER A 381 -18.05 -21.02 -17.25
N SER A 382 -19.13 -20.60 -16.59
CA SER A 382 -20.38 -20.19 -17.26
C SER A 382 -20.17 -18.93 -18.11
N LEU A 383 -19.53 -17.89 -17.55
CA LEU A 383 -19.19 -16.66 -18.26
C LEU A 383 -18.36 -16.96 -19.53
N LYS A 384 -17.34 -17.80 -19.42
CA LYS A 384 -16.54 -18.27 -20.56
C LYS A 384 -17.43 -18.90 -21.64
N LYS A 385 -18.32 -19.82 -21.27
CA LYS A 385 -19.25 -20.48 -22.20
C LYS A 385 -20.16 -19.48 -22.90
N HIS A 386 -20.73 -18.51 -22.17
CA HIS A 386 -21.59 -17.48 -22.77
C HIS A 386 -20.83 -16.60 -23.76
N ILE A 387 -19.55 -16.28 -23.49
CA ILE A 387 -18.72 -15.51 -24.42
C ILE A 387 -18.39 -16.33 -25.66
N GLU A 388 -17.87 -17.54 -25.49
CA GLU A 388 -17.43 -18.41 -26.58
C GLU A 388 -18.57 -18.82 -27.52
N ASN A 389 -19.82 -18.88 -27.01
CA ASN A 389 -21.02 -19.29 -27.79
C ASN A 389 -21.89 -18.09 -28.22
N SER A 390 -21.45 -16.86 -28.03
CA SER A 390 -22.30 -15.67 -28.28
C SER A 390 -22.61 -15.37 -29.76
N ILE A 391 -21.96 -16.05 -30.70
CA ILE A 391 -22.11 -15.87 -32.16
C ILE A 391 -22.71 -17.13 -32.83
N VAL A 392 -23.10 -18.14 -32.08
CA VAL A 392 -23.68 -19.37 -32.62
C VAL A 392 -25.16 -19.19 -32.90
#